data_7b244ba21087bf5cd9cced236186d40f
#
_entry.id   7b244ba21087bf5cd9cced236186d40f
#
_cell.length_a   1.000
_cell.length_b   1.000
_cell.length_c   1.000
_cell.angle_alpha   90.00
_cell.angle_beta   90.00
_cell.angle_gamma   90.00
#
_symmetry.space_group_name_H-M   'P 1'
#
loop_
_entity.id
_entity.type
_entity.pdbx_description
1 polymer ?
#
loop_
_entity_poly.entity_id
_entity_poly.type
_entity_poly.pdbx_seq_one_letter_code
_entity_poly.pdbx_strand_id
1 'polypeptide(L)'
;MANTRVETPVSAIEKSTIRKISIRLVPFVALMFFINYLDRSAIGFAGPNGMNDDLALTVTQVGFAAGVFFIGYILLEVPSNLALARFGARRWLARIMVTWGIVAVLFTWVGSFEHLAILRFALGVAEAGFFPGAILFLSLWVPARHRGKILALFYLAQPLSTVIGAPLAALLIGADGFLGLEGWRVMFLGVGAPAIIVGLIAWFYLKDKPSDAKWLTSEEQQWLTAELASERAKTEALHVVSGKKKGGFKQAFTSGRVWTLAFIYFGFIYGLYMLAFFLPTIIAGFQEIYNVEYNVFQRGLITAIPYVPAAFALWFWTKDVSKRGLKTWHIAGPAIVAALTIPLALFAGSPALTIAVIAITAMAIFAVLPNFWTLPTQFLTGAAAAAGVALINTVGNLAGFGAPYITGAVADATADADGNPQYFLPMAIVGFFMLTSAVLMVLLARAGKKNVPIDGEPVVTIAH
;
A
#
# COMPACT_ATOMS: atom_id res chain seq x y z
N MET A 1 -13.79 9.59 36.22
CA MET A 1 -14.74 10.53 35.60
C MET A 1 -14.76 10.24 34.11
N ALA A 2 -15.87 9.76 33.58
CA ALA A 2 -16.04 9.44 32.17
C ALA A 2 -16.01 10.73 31.35
N ASN A 3 -15.02 10.88 30.50
CA ASN A 3 -14.91 11.99 29.56
C ASN A 3 -15.90 11.73 28.41
N THR A 4 -17.15 12.05 28.60
CA THR A 4 -18.17 12.09 27.54
C THR A 4 -17.74 13.14 26.54
N ARG A 5 -17.18 12.70 25.40
CA ARG A 5 -17.07 13.56 24.21
C ARG A 5 -18.48 14.01 23.87
N VAL A 6 -18.78 15.26 24.14
CA VAL A 6 -19.99 15.94 23.63
C VAL A 6 -19.81 15.98 22.11
N GLU A 7 -20.42 15.04 21.39
CA GLU A 7 -20.52 15.11 19.93
C GLU A 7 -21.40 16.32 19.61
N THR A 8 -20.78 17.39 19.15
CA THR A 8 -21.54 18.53 18.58
C THR A 8 -22.34 18.00 17.39
N PRO A 9 -23.63 18.27 17.32
CA PRO A 9 -24.47 17.79 16.22
C PRO A 9 -23.90 18.29 14.88
N VAL A 10 -23.73 17.34 13.94
CA VAL A 10 -23.21 17.62 12.59
C VAL A 10 -24.19 18.54 11.88
N SER A 11 -23.76 19.74 11.50
CA SER A 11 -24.61 20.70 10.79
C SER A 11 -25.05 20.15 9.42
N ALA A 12 -26.20 20.59 8.90
CA ALA A 12 -26.70 20.18 7.60
C ALA A 12 -25.68 20.54 6.46
N ILE A 13 -25.02 21.69 6.59
CA ILE A 13 -23.98 22.15 5.66
C ILE A 13 -22.78 21.20 5.69
N GLU A 14 -22.29 20.82 6.87
CA GLU A 14 -21.22 19.87 7.04
C GLU A 14 -21.54 18.52 6.39
N LYS A 15 -22.70 17.96 6.69
CA LYS A 15 -23.15 16.67 6.15
C LYS A 15 -23.22 16.71 4.62
N SER A 16 -23.76 17.79 4.04
CA SER A 16 -23.82 18.00 2.60
C SER A 16 -22.43 18.11 1.99
N THR A 17 -21.55 18.94 2.56
CA THR A 17 -20.19 19.16 2.09
C THR A 17 -19.37 17.87 2.08
N ILE A 18 -19.35 17.15 3.20
CA ILE A 18 -18.62 15.88 3.32
C ILE A 18 -19.16 14.82 2.36
N ARG A 19 -20.48 14.75 2.16
CA ARG A 19 -21.10 13.86 1.17
C ARG A 19 -20.62 14.19 -0.25
N LYS A 20 -20.60 15.47 -0.65
CA LYS A 20 -20.15 15.89 -1.98
C LYS A 20 -18.67 15.56 -2.20
N ILE A 21 -17.81 15.80 -1.20
CA ILE A 21 -16.39 15.42 -1.23
C ILE A 21 -16.26 13.91 -1.41
N SER A 22 -17.00 13.12 -0.59
CA SER A 22 -16.95 11.65 -0.61
C SER A 22 -17.39 11.06 -1.95
N ILE A 23 -18.32 11.69 -2.66
CA ILE A 23 -18.82 11.20 -3.96
C ILE A 23 -17.96 11.67 -5.13
N ARG A 24 -17.36 12.86 -5.05
CA ARG A 24 -16.62 13.45 -6.17
C ARG A 24 -15.11 13.24 -6.10
N LEU A 25 -14.49 13.56 -4.97
CA LEU A 25 -13.03 13.50 -4.89
C LEU A 25 -12.52 12.11 -4.52
N VAL A 26 -13.15 11.44 -3.54
CA VAL A 26 -12.65 10.17 -3.04
C VAL A 26 -12.64 9.07 -4.11
N PRO A 27 -13.71 8.85 -4.90
CA PRO A 27 -13.69 7.82 -5.93
C PRO A 27 -12.66 8.09 -7.02
N PHE A 28 -12.44 9.36 -7.38
CA PHE A 28 -11.45 9.71 -8.39
C PHE A 28 -10.02 9.47 -7.88
N VAL A 29 -9.70 9.89 -6.65
CA VAL A 29 -8.37 9.64 -6.06
C VAL A 29 -8.18 8.13 -5.78
N ALA A 30 -9.25 7.42 -5.41
CA ALA A 30 -9.23 5.97 -5.27
C ALA A 30 -9.01 5.26 -6.62
N LEU A 31 -9.58 5.75 -7.72
CA LEU A 31 -9.31 5.27 -9.08
C LEU A 31 -7.84 5.49 -9.46
N MET A 32 -7.26 6.66 -9.14
CA MET A 32 -5.84 6.91 -9.36
C MET A 32 -4.98 5.89 -8.60
N PHE A 33 -5.33 5.58 -7.35
CA PHE A 33 -4.61 4.60 -6.54
C PHE A 33 -4.85 3.15 -7.00
N PHE A 34 -6.04 2.84 -7.47
CA PHE A 34 -6.37 1.56 -8.11
C PHE A 34 -5.45 1.29 -9.32
N ILE A 35 -5.33 2.26 -10.23
CA ILE A 35 -4.46 2.14 -11.41
C ILE A 35 -2.99 2.04 -10.98
N ASN A 36 -2.57 2.82 -9.98
CA ASN A 36 -1.22 2.78 -9.43
C ASN A 36 -0.85 1.38 -8.91
N TYR A 37 -1.74 0.76 -8.14
CA TYR A 37 -1.46 -0.55 -7.57
C TYR A 37 -1.54 -1.67 -8.61
N LEU A 38 -2.44 -1.56 -9.59
CA LEU A 38 -2.53 -2.49 -10.73
C LEU A 38 -1.24 -2.47 -11.56
N ASP A 39 -0.73 -1.29 -11.90
CA ASP A 39 0.50 -1.13 -12.67
C ASP A 39 1.72 -1.68 -11.90
N ARG A 40 1.80 -1.38 -10.60
CA ARG A 40 2.87 -1.88 -9.73
C ARG A 40 2.92 -3.41 -9.68
N SER A 41 1.77 -4.08 -9.65
CA SER A 41 1.65 -5.55 -9.60
C SER A 41 1.70 -6.23 -10.97
N ALA A 42 1.64 -5.48 -12.07
CA ALA A 42 1.55 -6.01 -13.43
C ALA A 42 2.66 -7.02 -13.78
N ILE A 43 3.89 -6.79 -13.32
CA ILE A 43 5.01 -7.70 -13.54
C ILE A 43 4.75 -9.12 -12.98
N GLY A 44 4.04 -9.22 -11.85
CA GLY A 44 3.66 -10.50 -11.27
C GLY A 44 2.67 -11.30 -12.13
N PHE A 45 1.85 -10.60 -12.93
CA PHE A 45 0.96 -11.24 -13.90
C PHE A 45 1.66 -11.54 -15.22
N ALA A 46 2.55 -10.66 -15.71
CA ALA A 46 3.28 -10.83 -16.95
C ALA A 46 4.23 -12.04 -16.89
N GLY A 47 4.95 -12.20 -15.76
CA GLY A 47 5.97 -13.23 -15.58
C GLY A 47 5.52 -14.63 -15.99
N PRO A 48 4.56 -15.23 -15.27
CA PRO A 48 4.11 -16.61 -15.54
C PRO A 48 3.19 -16.73 -16.78
N ASN A 49 3.00 -15.66 -17.54
CA ASN A 49 2.15 -15.64 -18.74
C ASN A 49 2.91 -15.14 -19.97
N GLY A 50 4.10 -15.64 -20.19
CA GLY A 50 4.90 -15.49 -21.40
C GLY A 50 6.13 -14.60 -21.25
N MET A 51 6.11 -13.57 -20.38
CA MET A 51 7.25 -12.64 -20.27
C MET A 51 8.56 -13.33 -19.83
N ASN A 52 8.47 -14.29 -18.88
CA ASN A 52 9.66 -14.98 -18.40
C ASN A 52 10.31 -15.82 -19.49
N ASP A 53 9.51 -16.49 -20.30
CA ASP A 53 9.97 -17.35 -21.39
C ASP A 53 10.53 -16.51 -22.54
N ASP A 54 9.82 -15.44 -22.95
CA ASP A 54 10.23 -14.55 -24.05
C ASP A 54 11.57 -13.84 -23.76
N LEU A 55 11.79 -13.44 -22.49
CA LEU A 55 12.99 -12.74 -22.07
C LEU A 55 14.03 -13.66 -21.42
N ALA A 56 13.79 -14.98 -21.37
CA ALA A 56 14.64 -15.99 -20.73
C ALA A 56 15.05 -15.61 -19.30
N LEU A 57 14.07 -15.18 -18.47
CA LEU A 57 14.30 -14.68 -17.12
C LEU A 57 14.32 -15.80 -16.09
N THR A 58 15.32 -15.78 -15.20
CA THR A 58 15.30 -16.58 -13.97
C THR A 58 14.34 -15.96 -12.95
N VAL A 59 13.90 -16.75 -11.95
CA VAL A 59 13.02 -16.24 -10.87
C VAL A 59 13.74 -15.13 -10.07
N THR A 60 15.05 -15.23 -9.89
CA THR A 60 15.89 -14.18 -9.31
C THR A 60 15.82 -12.87 -10.09
N GLN A 61 15.93 -12.93 -11.42
CA GLN A 61 15.86 -11.74 -12.28
C GLN A 61 14.47 -11.09 -12.23
N VAL A 62 13.41 -11.88 -12.25
CA VAL A 62 12.03 -11.38 -12.07
C VAL A 62 11.85 -10.71 -10.71
N GLY A 63 12.35 -11.36 -9.66
CA GLY A 63 12.33 -10.82 -8.29
C GLY A 63 13.11 -9.51 -8.17
N PHE A 64 14.30 -9.43 -8.79
CA PHE A 64 15.10 -8.20 -8.84
C PHE A 64 14.35 -7.09 -9.58
N ALA A 65 13.82 -7.39 -10.77
CA ALA A 65 13.08 -6.40 -11.57
C ALA A 65 11.84 -5.90 -10.81
N ALA A 66 11.09 -6.78 -10.12
CA ALA A 66 9.98 -6.38 -9.29
C ALA A 66 10.42 -5.46 -8.13
N GLY A 67 11.56 -5.80 -7.50
CA GLY A 67 12.10 -5.10 -6.34
C GLY A 67 12.76 -3.75 -6.66
N VAL A 68 13.53 -3.64 -7.74
CA VAL A 68 14.32 -2.43 -8.06
C VAL A 68 13.45 -1.18 -8.23
N PHE A 69 12.18 -1.34 -8.54
CA PHE A 69 11.15 -0.30 -8.48
C PHE A 69 11.20 0.47 -7.15
N PHE A 70 11.27 -0.24 -6.03
CA PHE A 70 11.24 0.38 -4.69
C PHE A 70 12.49 1.20 -4.40
N ILE A 71 13.62 0.85 -4.98
CA ILE A 71 14.84 1.67 -4.87
C ILE A 71 14.62 3.03 -5.54
N GLY A 72 14.11 3.05 -6.78
CA GLY A 72 13.75 4.28 -7.48
C GLY A 72 12.70 5.10 -6.71
N TYR A 73 11.69 4.42 -6.16
CA TYR A 73 10.63 5.03 -5.38
C TYR A 73 11.16 5.73 -4.12
N ILE A 74 11.96 5.03 -3.29
CA ILE A 74 12.53 5.56 -2.03
C ILE A 74 13.42 6.77 -2.29
N LEU A 75 14.26 6.73 -3.33
CA LEU A 75 15.17 7.82 -3.64
C LEU A 75 14.44 9.14 -3.95
N LEU A 76 13.30 9.05 -4.61
CA LEU A 76 12.56 10.24 -5.07
C LEU A 76 11.30 10.56 -4.23
N GLU A 77 10.91 9.73 -3.25
CA GLU A 77 9.71 9.95 -2.44
C GLU A 77 9.73 11.31 -1.72
N VAL A 78 10.83 11.62 -1.01
CA VAL A 78 10.95 12.90 -0.28
C VAL A 78 11.06 14.09 -1.24
N PRO A 79 11.95 14.13 -2.25
CA PRO A 79 11.98 15.18 -3.25
C PRO A 79 10.64 15.42 -3.95
N SER A 80 9.92 14.35 -4.30
CA SER A 80 8.61 14.42 -4.94
C SER A 80 7.55 15.08 -4.04
N ASN A 81 7.53 14.74 -2.74
CA ASN A 81 6.61 15.35 -1.79
C ASN A 81 6.91 16.85 -1.53
N LEU A 82 8.18 17.23 -1.53
CA LEU A 82 8.58 18.64 -1.47
C LEU A 82 8.11 19.41 -2.72
N ALA A 83 8.25 18.79 -3.89
CA ALA A 83 7.76 19.37 -5.13
C ALA A 83 6.22 19.47 -5.14
N LEU A 84 5.50 18.49 -4.60
CA LEU A 84 4.05 18.56 -4.44
C LEU A 84 3.62 19.75 -3.57
N ALA A 85 4.34 19.98 -2.46
CA ALA A 85 4.07 21.14 -1.59
C ALA A 85 4.32 22.48 -2.32
N ARG A 86 5.32 22.54 -3.22
CA ARG A 86 5.67 23.75 -3.97
C ARG A 86 4.77 24.03 -5.16
N PHE A 87 4.44 23.00 -5.97
CA PHE A 87 3.72 23.15 -7.24
C PHE A 87 2.22 22.93 -7.13
N GLY A 88 1.72 22.50 -5.95
CA GLY A 88 0.33 22.12 -5.71
C GLY A 88 0.05 20.65 -6.02
N ALA A 89 -0.87 20.08 -5.22
CA ALA A 89 -1.17 18.65 -5.27
C ALA A 89 -1.79 18.24 -6.62
N ARG A 90 -2.70 19.04 -7.19
CA ARG A 90 -3.36 18.79 -8.46
C ARG A 90 -2.35 18.56 -9.59
N ARG A 91 -1.48 19.55 -9.82
CA ARG A 91 -0.50 19.52 -10.92
C ARG A 91 0.50 18.40 -10.73
N TRP A 92 0.94 18.21 -9.48
CA TRP A 92 1.99 17.24 -9.19
C TRP A 92 1.50 15.80 -9.28
N LEU A 93 0.31 15.48 -8.73
CA LEU A 93 -0.30 14.15 -8.87
C LEU A 93 -0.64 13.81 -10.33
N ALA A 94 -1.16 14.78 -11.09
CA ALA A 94 -1.40 14.60 -12.52
C ALA A 94 -0.11 14.30 -13.28
N ARG A 95 0.97 15.08 -13.02
CA ARG A 95 2.29 14.83 -13.61
C ARG A 95 2.82 13.44 -13.26
N ILE A 96 2.75 13.04 -11.99
CA ILE A 96 3.16 11.72 -11.54
C ILE A 96 2.43 10.65 -12.36
N MET A 97 1.10 10.72 -12.48
CA MET A 97 0.32 9.74 -13.25
C MET A 97 0.71 9.68 -14.73
N VAL A 98 0.84 10.82 -15.39
CA VAL A 98 1.22 10.86 -16.80
C VAL A 98 2.61 10.28 -17.01
N THR A 99 3.59 10.67 -16.16
CA THR A 99 4.97 10.20 -16.33
C THR A 99 5.12 8.71 -16.06
N TRP A 100 4.47 8.16 -15.00
CA TRP A 100 4.53 6.73 -14.79
C TRP A 100 3.78 5.95 -15.88
N GLY A 101 2.61 6.45 -16.33
CA GLY A 101 1.84 5.80 -17.39
C GLY A 101 2.64 5.71 -18.70
N ILE A 102 3.42 6.75 -19.05
CA ILE A 102 4.36 6.70 -20.18
C ILE A 102 5.38 5.59 -19.96
N VAL A 103 6.03 5.53 -18.80
CA VAL A 103 7.01 4.49 -18.48
C VAL A 103 6.36 3.10 -18.52
N ALA A 104 5.13 2.95 -17.99
CA ALA A 104 4.39 1.69 -18.03
C ALA A 104 4.10 1.23 -19.47
N VAL A 105 3.71 2.14 -20.36
CA VAL A 105 3.53 1.82 -21.78
C VAL A 105 4.83 1.39 -22.44
N LEU A 106 5.99 1.93 -22.03
CA LEU A 106 7.30 1.54 -22.60
C LEU A 106 7.66 0.08 -22.31
N PHE A 107 7.07 -0.57 -21.27
CA PHE A 107 7.25 -2.00 -21.05
C PHE A 107 6.76 -2.88 -22.22
N THR A 108 5.87 -2.36 -23.06
CA THR A 108 5.42 -3.04 -24.29
C THR A 108 6.58 -3.41 -25.22
N TRP A 109 7.67 -2.66 -25.18
CA TRP A 109 8.85 -2.85 -26.07
C TRP A 109 10.10 -3.39 -25.33
N VAL A 110 9.93 -3.93 -24.14
CA VAL A 110 11.04 -4.57 -23.41
C VAL A 110 11.53 -5.80 -24.18
N GLY A 111 12.84 -5.89 -24.38
CA GLY A 111 13.49 -6.99 -25.12
C GLY A 111 14.63 -7.67 -24.35
N SER A 112 14.92 -7.27 -23.10
CA SER A 112 15.94 -7.91 -22.27
C SER A 112 15.71 -7.66 -20.79
N PHE A 113 16.41 -8.40 -19.92
CA PHE A 113 16.40 -8.18 -18.48
C PHE A 113 16.85 -6.76 -18.09
N GLU A 114 17.90 -6.25 -18.74
CA GLU A 114 18.44 -4.91 -18.45
C GLU A 114 17.41 -3.82 -18.76
N HIS A 115 16.71 -3.93 -19.92
CA HIS A 115 15.63 -3.01 -20.25
C HIS A 115 14.49 -3.09 -19.23
N LEU A 116 14.11 -4.30 -18.82
CA LEU A 116 13.09 -4.52 -17.79
C LEU A 116 13.50 -3.85 -16.47
N ALA A 117 14.72 -4.08 -15.99
CA ALA A 117 15.22 -3.54 -14.73
C ALA A 117 15.30 -2.00 -14.76
N ILE A 118 15.81 -1.41 -15.86
CA ILE A 118 15.89 0.05 -16.04
C ILE A 118 14.50 0.67 -16.03
N LEU A 119 13.54 0.10 -16.76
CA LEU A 119 12.17 0.63 -16.79
C LEU A 119 11.46 0.44 -15.44
N ARG A 120 11.71 -0.65 -14.72
CA ARG A 120 11.19 -0.83 -13.36
C ARG A 120 11.74 0.20 -12.38
N PHE A 121 13.03 0.51 -12.44
CA PHE A 121 13.62 1.61 -11.66
C PHE A 121 13.00 2.96 -12.05
N ALA A 122 12.91 3.25 -13.35
CA ALA A 122 12.31 4.48 -13.86
C ALA A 122 10.84 4.63 -13.47
N LEU A 123 10.09 3.52 -13.45
CA LEU A 123 8.71 3.48 -12.95
C LEU A 123 8.64 3.88 -11.47
N GLY A 124 9.54 3.33 -10.64
CA GLY A 124 9.65 3.69 -9.23
C GLY A 124 9.93 5.19 -9.03
N VAL A 125 10.87 5.75 -9.79
CA VAL A 125 11.17 7.18 -9.83
C VAL A 125 9.94 8.00 -10.25
N ALA A 126 9.21 7.58 -11.29
CA ALA A 126 8.06 8.29 -11.81
C ALA A 126 6.85 8.26 -10.85
N GLU A 127 6.61 7.14 -10.16
CA GLU A 127 5.54 6.97 -9.18
C GLU A 127 5.84 7.60 -7.81
N ALA A 128 7.11 7.91 -7.53
CA ALA A 128 7.54 8.37 -6.21
C ALA A 128 6.72 9.56 -5.71
N GLY A 129 6.22 9.45 -4.48
CA GLY A 129 5.41 10.48 -3.83
C GLY A 129 3.92 10.46 -4.17
N PHE A 130 3.43 9.54 -5.02
CA PHE A 130 2.00 9.48 -5.34
C PHE A 130 1.16 9.16 -4.11
N PHE A 131 1.45 8.08 -3.42
CA PHE A 131 0.65 7.63 -2.28
C PHE A 131 0.62 8.64 -1.13
N PRO A 132 1.75 9.13 -0.59
CA PRO A 132 1.72 10.18 0.44
C PRO A 132 1.12 11.48 -0.08
N GLY A 133 1.32 11.81 -1.36
CA GLY A 133 0.71 12.98 -2.01
C GLY A 133 -0.80 12.91 -2.09
N ALA A 134 -1.36 11.74 -2.40
CA ALA A 134 -2.81 11.51 -2.42
C ALA A 134 -3.42 11.63 -1.02
N ILE A 135 -2.76 11.08 0.01
CA ILE A 135 -3.17 11.23 1.41
C ILE A 135 -3.14 12.69 1.84
N LEU A 136 -2.06 13.41 1.49
CA LEU A 136 -1.96 14.84 1.78
C LEU A 136 -3.07 15.62 1.07
N PHE A 137 -3.31 15.36 -0.22
CA PHE A 137 -4.38 15.99 -0.97
C PHE A 137 -5.75 15.80 -0.29
N LEU A 138 -6.12 14.56 0.04
CA LEU A 138 -7.36 14.27 0.75
C LEU A 138 -7.44 14.99 2.11
N SER A 139 -6.32 15.08 2.82
CA SER A 139 -6.25 15.79 4.11
C SER A 139 -6.44 17.29 4.00
N LEU A 140 -6.15 17.89 2.84
CA LEU A 140 -6.43 19.31 2.57
C LEU A 140 -7.91 19.60 2.29
N TRP A 141 -8.70 18.55 2.03
CA TRP A 141 -10.13 18.66 1.69
C TRP A 141 -11.05 18.15 2.79
N VAL A 142 -10.53 17.41 3.77
CA VAL A 142 -11.36 16.70 4.74
C VAL A 142 -10.98 17.12 6.16
N PRO A 143 -11.92 17.67 6.96
CA PRO A 143 -11.71 17.93 8.37
C PRO A 143 -11.27 16.69 9.16
N ALA A 144 -10.45 16.86 10.19
CA ALA A 144 -9.79 15.80 10.95
C ALA A 144 -10.77 14.70 11.42
N ARG A 145 -11.97 15.11 11.88
CA ARG A 145 -13.01 14.19 12.38
C ARG A 145 -13.54 13.22 11.31
N HIS A 146 -13.41 13.54 10.01
CA HIS A 146 -13.87 12.71 8.90
C HIS A 146 -12.73 11.99 8.17
N ARG A 147 -11.44 12.38 8.40
CA ARG A 147 -10.28 11.83 7.68
C ARG A 147 -10.16 10.33 7.79
N GLY A 148 -10.36 9.76 8.97
CA GLY A 148 -10.25 8.31 9.17
C GLY A 148 -11.17 7.51 8.25
N LYS A 149 -12.44 7.93 8.13
CA LYS A 149 -13.41 7.29 7.22
C LYS A 149 -13.02 7.44 5.75
N ILE A 150 -12.60 8.63 5.35
CA ILE A 150 -12.22 8.92 3.95
C ILE A 150 -10.95 8.15 3.56
N LEU A 151 -9.95 8.12 4.42
CA LEU A 151 -8.74 7.35 4.18
C LEU A 151 -9.00 5.85 4.14
N ALA A 152 -9.90 5.32 4.98
CA ALA A 152 -10.30 3.91 4.91
C ALA A 152 -10.94 3.58 3.55
N LEU A 153 -11.80 4.46 3.02
CA LEU A 153 -12.36 4.29 1.67
C LEU A 153 -11.28 4.36 0.58
N PHE A 154 -10.31 5.25 0.72
CA PHE A 154 -9.18 5.34 -0.19
C PHE A 154 -8.32 4.05 -0.17
N TYR A 155 -8.01 3.53 1.02
CA TYR A 155 -7.24 2.29 1.18
C TYR A 155 -7.94 1.06 0.60
N LEU A 156 -9.28 1.02 0.53
CA LEU A 156 -10.02 -0.07 -0.12
C LEU A 156 -9.68 -0.23 -1.61
N ALA A 157 -9.19 0.83 -2.27
CA ALA A 157 -8.75 0.74 -3.65
C ALA A 157 -7.61 -0.28 -3.84
N GLN A 158 -6.79 -0.52 -2.82
CA GLN A 158 -5.65 -1.44 -2.90
C GLN A 158 -6.07 -2.91 -3.07
N PRO A 159 -6.86 -3.54 -2.18
CA PRO A 159 -7.33 -4.90 -2.43
C PRO A 159 -8.28 -4.98 -3.64
N LEU A 160 -9.09 -3.95 -3.88
CA LEU A 160 -9.97 -3.90 -5.05
C LEU A 160 -9.20 -3.83 -6.37
N SER A 161 -8.00 -3.22 -6.38
CA SER A 161 -7.15 -3.21 -7.56
C SER A 161 -6.69 -4.62 -7.97
N THR A 162 -6.54 -5.54 -7.01
CA THR A 162 -6.23 -6.94 -7.34
C THR A 162 -7.51 -7.72 -7.67
N VAL A 163 -8.61 -7.49 -6.94
CA VAL A 163 -9.90 -8.17 -7.22
C VAL A 163 -10.38 -7.94 -8.64
N ILE A 164 -10.30 -6.70 -9.12
CA ILE A 164 -10.71 -6.30 -10.46
C ILE A 164 -9.54 -6.41 -11.45
N GLY A 165 -8.35 -6.03 -11.00
CA GLY A 165 -7.17 -5.92 -11.85
C GLY A 165 -6.60 -7.27 -12.28
N ALA A 166 -6.65 -8.31 -11.44
CA ALA A 166 -6.15 -9.62 -11.83
C ALA A 166 -6.96 -10.24 -13.00
N PRO A 167 -8.31 -10.26 -12.98
CA PRO A 167 -9.08 -10.65 -14.15
C PRO A 167 -8.87 -9.74 -15.35
N LEU A 168 -8.74 -8.43 -15.15
CA LEU A 168 -8.47 -7.47 -16.22
C LEU A 168 -7.11 -7.71 -16.87
N ALA A 169 -6.05 -7.91 -16.07
CA ALA A 169 -4.72 -8.26 -16.58
C ALA A 169 -4.78 -9.57 -17.39
N ALA A 170 -5.49 -10.58 -16.89
CA ALA A 170 -5.67 -11.84 -17.59
C ALA A 170 -6.44 -11.70 -18.92
N LEU A 171 -7.46 -10.84 -18.99
CA LEU A 171 -8.17 -10.53 -20.24
C LEU A 171 -7.23 -9.85 -21.25
N LEU A 172 -6.42 -8.90 -20.79
CA LEU A 172 -5.46 -8.20 -21.66
C LEU A 172 -4.37 -9.14 -22.16
N ILE A 173 -3.86 -10.04 -21.30
CA ILE A 173 -2.90 -11.08 -21.70
C ILE A 173 -3.56 -12.06 -22.71
N GLY A 174 -4.83 -12.39 -22.51
CA GLY A 174 -5.60 -13.23 -23.45
C GLY A 174 -5.84 -12.60 -24.82
N ALA A 175 -5.60 -11.28 -24.99
CA ALA A 175 -5.66 -10.57 -26.27
C ALA A 175 -4.34 -10.69 -27.07
N ASP A 176 -3.69 -11.86 -26.99
CA ASP A 176 -2.47 -12.18 -27.73
C ASP A 176 -2.64 -11.93 -29.24
N GLY A 177 -1.63 -11.37 -29.88
CA GLY A 177 -1.67 -10.95 -31.29
C GLY A 177 -2.31 -9.58 -31.55
N PHE A 178 -2.92 -8.94 -30.55
CA PHE A 178 -3.45 -7.57 -30.72
C PHE A 178 -2.32 -6.58 -31.05
N LEU A 179 -2.46 -5.85 -32.15
CA LEU A 179 -1.41 -4.98 -32.72
C LEU A 179 -0.09 -5.70 -33.04
N GLY A 180 -0.12 -7.03 -33.20
CA GLY A 180 1.09 -7.85 -33.41
C GLY A 180 1.96 -8.03 -32.16
N LEU A 181 1.38 -7.81 -30.98
CA LEU A 181 2.08 -7.90 -29.68
C LEU A 181 1.73 -9.20 -28.95
N GLU A 182 2.69 -9.76 -28.22
CA GLU A 182 2.43 -10.84 -27.27
C GLU A 182 1.51 -10.35 -26.14
N GLY A 183 0.70 -11.25 -25.58
CA GLY A 183 -0.35 -10.92 -24.63
C GLY A 183 0.14 -10.15 -23.39
N TRP A 184 1.32 -10.50 -22.84
CA TRP A 184 1.89 -9.76 -21.71
C TRP A 184 2.27 -8.30 -22.08
N ARG A 185 2.64 -8.04 -23.33
CA ARG A 185 2.91 -6.67 -23.85
C ARG A 185 1.62 -5.87 -24.01
N VAL A 186 0.56 -6.53 -24.50
CA VAL A 186 -0.79 -5.94 -24.56
C VAL A 186 -1.26 -5.54 -23.18
N MET A 187 -0.97 -6.35 -22.16
CA MET A 187 -1.32 -6.02 -20.76
C MET A 187 -0.62 -4.75 -20.29
N PHE A 188 0.69 -4.58 -20.51
CA PHE A 188 1.40 -3.37 -20.10
C PHE A 188 0.84 -2.13 -20.83
N LEU A 189 0.54 -2.24 -22.12
CA LEU A 189 -0.13 -1.17 -22.86
C LEU A 189 -1.50 -0.83 -22.26
N GLY A 190 -2.30 -1.86 -21.95
CA GLY A 190 -3.67 -1.71 -21.43
C GLY A 190 -3.74 -1.23 -19.98
N VAL A 191 -2.66 -1.38 -19.19
CA VAL A 191 -2.55 -0.87 -17.81
C VAL A 191 -1.94 0.54 -17.81
N GLY A 192 -0.91 0.80 -18.63
CA GLY A 192 -0.22 2.08 -18.67
C GLY A 192 -1.02 3.21 -19.35
N ALA A 193 -1.71 2.91 -20.45
CA ALA A 193 -2.48 3.92 -21.18
C ALA A 193 -3.59 4.59 -20.33
N PRO A 194 -4.39 3.86 -19.53
CA PRO A 194 -5.35 4.48 -18.62
C PRO A 194 -4.71 5.41 -17.59
N ALA A 195 -3.48 5.15 -17.14
CA ALA A 195 -2.78 6.04 -16.21
C ALA A 195 -2.52 7.41 -16.85
N ILE A 196 -2.10 7.44 -18.13
CA ILE A 196 -1.90 8.69 -18.88
C ILE A 196 -3.23 9.43 -18.99
N ILE A 197 -4.30 8.75 -19.41
CA ILE A 197 -5.63 9.35 -19.62
C ILE A 197 -6.17 9.92 -18.30
N VAL A 198 -6.15 9.14 -17.22
CA VAL A 198 -6.63 9.58 -15.89
C VAL A 198 -5.74 10.69 -15.35
N GLY A 199 -4.42 10.66 -15.60
CA GLY A 199 -3.51 11.73 -15.26
C GLY A 199 -3.83 13.06 -15.97
N LEU A 200 -4.13 13.01 -17.26
CA LEU A 200 -4.58 14.18 -18.02
C LEU A 200 -5.94 14.69 -17.48
N ILE A 201 -6.88 13.81 -17.20
CA ILE A 201 -8.16 14.18 -16.58
C ILE A 201 -7.94 14.82 -15.22
N ALA A 202 -7.03 14.26 -14.39
CA ALA A 202 -6.72 14.77 -13.04
C ALA A 202 -6.24 16.23 -13.08
N TRP A 203 -5.49 16.62 -14.12
CA TRP A 203 -5.01 17.99 -14.31
C TRP A 203 -6.15 19.01 -14.35
N PHE A 204 -7.29 18.66 -14.90
CA PHE A 204 -8.46 19.55 -15.03
C PHE A 204 -9.50 19.31 -13.93
N TYR A 205 -9.67 18.05 -13.51
CA TYR A 205 -10.70 17.65 -12.56
C TYR A 205 -10.38 18.02 -11.12
N LEU A 206 -9.16 17.72 -10.65
CA LEU A 206 -8.75 18.06 -9.30
C LEU A 206 -8.65 19.56 -9.09
N LYS A 207 -8.85 20.01 -7.87
CA LYS A 207 -8.70 21.42 -7.44
C LYS A 207 -7.77 21.47 -6.25
N ASP A 208 -6.91 22.48 -6.17
CA ASP A 208 -5.97 22.61 -5.06
C ASP A 208 -6.63 23.14 -3.78
N LYS A 209 -7.70 23.91 -3.91
CA LYS A 209 -8.39 24.56 -2.78
C LYS A 209 -9.90 24.38 -2.85
N PRO A 210 -10.59 24.33 -1.69
CA PRO A 210 -12.06 24.31 -1.64
C PRO A 210 -12.72 25.50 -2.35
N SER A 211 -12.10 26.69 -2.32
CA SER A 211 -12.57 27.89 -3.01
C SER A 211 -12.69 27.73 -4.53
N ASP A 212 -11.90 26.84 -5.13
CA ASP A 212 -11.88 26.59 -6.57
C ASP A 212 -12.95 25.57 -7.01
N ALA A 213 -13.65 24.97 -6.05
CA ALA A 213 -14.61 23.89 -6.27
C ALA A 213 -16.01 24.42 -6.59
N LYS A 214 -16.29 24.70 -7.88
CA LYS A 214 -17.59 25.18 -8.37
C LYS A 214 -18.78 24.25 -8.05
N TRP A 215 -18.54 23.03 -7.61
CA TRP A 215 -19.56 22.05 -7.21
C TRP A 215 -19.99 22.15 -5.73
N LEU A 216 -19.29 22.96 -4.92
CA LEU A 216 -19.72 23.38 -3.59
C LEU A 216 -20.51 24.69 -3.70
N THR A 217 -21.51 24.86 -2.86
CA THR A 217 -22.18 26.15 -2.70
C THR A 217 -21.25 27.15 -1.98
N SER A 218 -21.54 28.43 -2.09
CA SER A 218 -20.75 29.46 -1.39
C SER A 218 -20.69 29.24 0.12
N GLU A 219 -21.80 28.81 0.71
CA GLU A 219 -21.89 28.51 2.14
C GLU A 219 -21.02 27.29 2.51
N GLU A 220 -21.06 26.22 1.68
CA GLU A 220 -20.23 25.01 1.88
C GLU A 220 -18.73 25.34 1.74
N GLN A 221 -18.35 26.19 0.78
CA GLN A 221 -16.96 26.64 0.60
C GLN A 221 -16.47 27.44 1.80
N GLN A 222 -17.29 28.38 2.28
CA GLN A 222 -16.98 29.20 3.46
C GLN A 222 -16.82 28.34 4.71
N TRP A 223 -17.81 27.46 4.97
CA TRP A 223 -17.75 26.54 6.09
C TRP A 223 -16.48 25.67 6.06
N LEU A 224 -16.21 25.02 4.93
CA LEU A 224 -15.04 24.12 4.81
C LEU A 224 -13.73 24.88 4.98
N THR A 225 -13.61 26.05 4.36
CA THR A 225 -12.39 26.87 4.46
C THR A 225 -12.17 27.34 5.90
N ALA A 226 -13.22 27.77 6.60
CA ALA A 226 -13.15 28.20 8.00
C ALA A 226 -12.78 27.05 8.94
N GLU A 227 -13.38 25.86 8.74
CA GLU A 227 -13.09 24.66 9.55
C GLU A 227 -11.64 24.21 9.39
N LEU A 228 -11.14 24.11 8.15
CA LEU A 228 -9.76 23.73 7.87
C LEU A 228 -8.75 24.79 8.37
N ALA A 229 -9.10 26.07 8.31
CA ALA A 229 -8.28 27.15 8.87
C ALA A 229 -8.22 27.09 10.40
N SER A 230 -9.37 26.82 11.06
CA SER A 230 -9.44 26.64 12.52
C SER A 230 -8.60 25.45 12.98
N GLU A 231 -8.64 24.31 12.26
CA GLU A 231 -7.81 23.15 12.58
C GLU A 231 -6.30 23.46 12.45
N ARG A 232 -5.92 24.17 11.40
CA ARG A 232 -4.51 24.59 11.21
C ARG A 232 -4.06 25.50 12.34
N ALA A 233 -4.87 26.51 12.67
CA ALA A 233 -4.55 27.44 13.75
C ALA A 233 -4.42 26.73 15.11
N LYS A 234 -5.30 25.77 15.42
CA LYS A 234 -5.19 24.94 16.63
C LYS A 234 -3.91 24.12 16.65
N THR A 235 -3.55 23.52 15.51
CA THR A 235 -2.32 22.73 15.39
C THR A 235 -1.08 23.62 15.57
N GLU A 236 -1.05 24.80 14.93
CA GLU A 236 0.04 25.76 15.06
C GLU A 236 0.16 26.28 16.50
N ALA A 237 -0.96 26.62 17.15
CA ALA A 237 -0.98 27.05 18.54
C ALA A 237 -0.41 25.98 19.48
N LEU A 238 -0.76 24.71 19.28
CA LEU A 238 -0.20 23.59 20.03
C LEU A 238 1.32 23.46 19.82
N HIS A 239 1.80 23.70 18.59
CA HIS A 239 3.24 23.71 18.30
C HIS A 239 3.99 24.85 18.99
N VAL A 240 3.39 26.05 19.07
CA VAL A 240 3.97 27.20 19.76
C VAL A 240 4.01 26.99 21.27
N VAL A 241 2.91 26.48 21.87
CA VAL A 241 2.83 26.23 23.32
C VAL A 241 3.76 25.09 23.77
N SER A 242 3.97 24.09 22.91
CA SER A 242 4.84 22.96 23.28
C SER A 242 6.33 23.29 23.32
N GLY A 243 6.77 24.47 22.91
CA GLY A 243 8.15 24.99 23.09
C GLY A 243 9.29 24.05 22.65
N LYS A 244 8.97 22.96 22.00
CA LYS A 244 9.91 21.85 21.75
C LYS A 244 10.95 22.24 20.73
N LYS A 245 12.21 22.32 21.20
CA LYS A 245 13.43 22.51 20.42
C LYS A 245 13.46 21.67 19.14
N LYS A 246 14.09 22.19 18.09
CA LYS A 246 14.34 21.59 16.75
C LYS A 246 15.12 20.25 16.79
N GLY A 247 14.71 19.29 17.61
CA GLY A 247 15.37 17.97 17.71
C GLY A 247 14.72 16.89 16.85
N GLY A 248 13.65 17.21 16.12
CA GLY A 248 12.73 16.21 15.58
C GLY A 248 13.32 15.14 14.65
N PHE A 249 14.23 15.49 13.75
CA PHE A 249 14.79 14.54 12.80
C PHE A 249 15.74 13.55 13.49
N LYS A 250 16.71 14.05 14.25
CA LYS A 250 17.67 13.23 14.99
C LYS A 250 16.97 12.33 16.01
N GLN A 251 15.94 12.83 16.69
CA GLN A 251 15.17 12.08 17.67
C GLN A 251 14.43 10.89 17.06
N ALA A 252 13.86 11.03 15.86
CA ALA A 252 13.22 9.92 15.16
C ALA A 252 14.22 8.81 14.83
N PHE A 253 15.40 9.14 14.33
CA PHE A 253 16.43 8.17 13.96
C PHE A 253 17.09 7.47 15.16
N THR A 254 17.11 8.11 16.32
CA THR A 254 17.69 7.50 17.55
C THR A 254 16.66 6.80 18.41
N SER A 255 15.37 6.89 18.07
CA SER A 255 14.29 6.27 18.86
C SER A 255 14.16 4.77 18.59
N GLY A 256 14.45 3.94 19.57
CA GLY A 256 14.23 2.49 19.48
C GLY A 256 12.76 2.12 19.19
N ARG A 257 11.79 2.93 19.63
CA ARG A 257 10.37 2.71 19.32
C ARG A 257 10.08 2.91 17.84
N VAL A 258 10.67 3.92 17.20
CA VAL A 258 10.50 4.16 15.75
C VAL A 258 11.08 3.01 14.95
N TRP A 259 12.26 2.52 15.28
CA TRP A 259 12.87 1.36 14.64
C TRP A 259 12.04 0.08 14.86
N THR A 260 11.51 -0.14 16.06
CA THR A 260 10.62 -1.28 16.33
C THR A 260 9.38 -1.22 15.43
N LEU A 261 8.74 -0.06 15.29
CA LEU A 261 7.62 0.10 14.37
C LEU A 261 8.03 -0.07 12.90
N ALA A 262 9.22 0.39 12.53
CA ALA A 262 9.75 0.21 11.19
C ALA A 262 9.91 -1.28 10.83
N PHE A 263 10.44 -2.10 11.74
CA PHE A 263 10.54 -3.55 11.52
C PHE A 263 9.21 -4.29 11.58
N ILE A 264 8.25 -3.85 12.43
CA ILE A 264 6.89 -4.38 12.39
C ILE A 264 6.26 -4.11 11.02
N TYR A 265 6.37 -2.90 10.52
CA TYR A 265 5.84 -2.51 9.21
C TYR A 265 6.54 -3.25 8.06
N PHE A 266 7.86 -3.39 8.14
CA PHE A 266 8.67 -4.18 7.19
C PHE A 266 8.11 -5.59 7.00
N GLY A 267 7.79 -6.31 8.07
CA GLY A 267 7.26 -7.68 7.97
C GLY A 267 5.92 -7.74 7.24
N PHE A 268 4.99 -6.82 7.53
CA PHE A 268 3.71 -6.76 6.82
C PHE A 268 3.86 -6.40 5.35
N ILE A 269 4.74 -5.45 5.03
CA ILE A 269 5.01 -5.05 3.64
C ILE A 269 5.74 -6.16 2.88
N TYR A 270 6.62 -6.91 3.56
CA TYR A 270 7.28 -8.08 2.98
C TYR A 270 6.25 -9.13 2.54
N GLY A 271 5.32 -9.50 3.42
CA GLY A 271 4.24 -10.44 3.07
C GLY A 271 3.29 -9.91 2.00
N LEU A 272 2.95 -8.62 2.05
CA LEU A 272 2.10 -7.98 1.05
C LEU A 272 2.69 -8.11 -0.36
N TYR A 273 3.97 -7.76 -0.53
CA TYR A 273 4.60 -7.77 -1.85
C TYR A 273 4.99 -9.18 -2.32
N MET A 274 5.29 -10.10 -1.39
CA MET A 274 5.42 -11.50 -1.76
C MET A 274 4.13 -12.01 -2.40
N LEU A 275 2.97 -11.79 -1.77
CA LEU A 275 1.69 -12.19 -2.36
C LEU A 275 1.41 -11.46 -3.68
N ALA A 276 1.65 -10.15 -3.73
CA ALA A 276 1.35 -9.36 -4.93
C ALA A 276 2.13 -9.80 -6.17
N PHE A 277 3.40 -10.22 -6.00
CA PHE A 277 4.26 -10.56 -7.13
C PHE A 277 4.29 -12.06 -7.44
N PHE A 278 4.15 -12.93 -6.43
CA PHE A 278 4.32 -14.37 -6.62
C PHE A 278 3.03 -15.20 -6.58
N LEU A 279 1.90 -14.65 -6.11
CA LEU A 279 0.65 -15.40 -6.12
C LEU A 279 0.23 -15.86 -7.53
N PRO A 280 0.35 -15.04 -8.61
CA PRO A 280 0.07 -15.52 -9.96
C PRO A 280 0.98 -16.68 -10.39
N THR A 281 2.27 -16.63 -10.02
CA THR A 281 3.26 -17.70 -10.29
C THR A 281 2.92 -18.97 -9.53
N ILE A 282 2.53 -18.86 -8.25
CA ILE A 282 2.10 -20.01 -7.44
C ILE A 282 0.88 -20.70 -8.07
N ILE A 283 -0.10 -19.91 -8.55
CA ILE A 283 -1.29 -20.44 -9.21
C ILE A 283 -0.94 -21.10 -10.56
N ALA A 284 0.01 -20.54 -11.31
CA ALA A 284 0.51 -21.15 -12.53
C ALA A 284 1.16 -22.51 -12.24
N GLY A 285 1.89 -22.66 -11.13
CA GLY A 285 2.49 -23.92 -10.69
C GLY A 285 1.50 -25.00 -10.22
N PHE A 286 0.19 -24.71 -10.11
CA PHE A 286 -0.80 -25.71 -9.72
C PHE A 286 -0.93 -26.86 -10.73
N GLN A 287 -0.56 -26.65 -11.99
CA GLN A 287 -0.52 -27.71 -12.99
C GLN A 287 0.53 -28.77 -12.61
N GLU A 288 1.70 -28.38 -12.18
CA GLU A 288 2.78 -29.28 -11.79
C GLU A 288 2.48 -29.98 -10.45
N ILE A 289 1.94 -29.23 -9.48
CA ILE A 289 1.72 -29.72 -8.11
C ILE A 289 0.46 -30.59 -8.01
N TYR A 290 -0.62 -30.18 -8.67
CA TYR A 290 -1.95 -30.79 -8.51
C TYR A 290 -2.49 -31.45 -9.78
N ASN A 291 -1.73 -31.40 -10.89
CA ASN A 291 -2.17 -31.87 -12.23
C ASN A 291 -3.49 -31.20 -12.69
N VAL A 292 -3.64 -29.88 -12.39
CA VAL A 292 -4.81 -29.06 -12.74
C VAL A 292 -4.39 -27.91 -13.61
N GLU A 293 -4.84 -27.89 -14.85
CA GLU A 293 -4.54 -26.83 -15.79
C GLU A 293 -5.60 -25.72 -15.74
N TYR A 294 -5.16 -24.48 -15.57
CA TYR A 294 -6.01 -23.30 -15.65
C TYR A 294 -5.57 -22.40 -16.80
N ASN A 295 -6.52 -21.97 -17.61
CA ASN A 295 -6.23 -20.95 -18.63
C ASN A 295 -5.92 -19.59 -17.97
N VAL A 296 -5.36 -18.67 -18.76
CA VAL A 296 -4.90 -17.36 -18.27
C VAL A 296 -6.00 -16.59 -17.52
N PHE A 297 -7.23 -16.60 -18.05
CA PHE A 297 -8.36 -15.91 -17.41
C PHE A 297 -8.75 -16.55 -16.08
N GLN A 298 -8.77 -17.88 -16.01
CA GLN A 298 -9.02 -18.60 -14.74
C GLN A 298 -7.95 -18.31 -13.71
N ARG A 299 -6.64 -18.26 -14.09
CA ARG A 299 -5.55 -17.86 -13.19
C ARG A 299 -5.78 -16.45 -12.64
N GLY A 300 -6.23 -15.51 -13.47
CA GLY A 300 -6.58 -14.16 -13.03
C GLY A 300 -7.73 -14.14 -12.02
N LEU A 301 -8.80 -14.89 -12.27
CA LEU A 301 -9.93 -15.02 -11.35
C LEU A 301 -9.50 -15.65 -10.01
N ILE A 302 -8.71 -16.73 -10.05
CA ILE A 302 -8.21 -17.42 -8.85
C ILE A 302 -7.30 -16.48 -8.03
N THR A 303 -6.46 -15.68 -8.70
CA THR A 303 -5.62 -14.66 -8.05
C THR A 303 -6.45 -13.60 -7.32
N ALA A 304 -7.63 -13.27 -7.81
CA ALA A 304 -8.52 -12.28 -7.17
C ALA A 304 -9.19 -12.82 -5.89
N ILE A 305 -9.44 -14.13 -5.79
CA ILE A 305 -10.22 -14.74 -4.69
C ILE A 305 -9.70 -14.36 -3.30
N PRO A 306 -8.41 -14.44 -2.97
CA PRO A 306 -7.90 -14.09 -1.64
C PRO A 306 -8.14 -12.64 -1.23
N TYR A 307 -8.20 -11.73 -2.18
CA TYR A 307 -8.33 -10.30 -1.91
C TYR A 307 -9.77 -9.85 -1.65
N VAL A 308 -10.77 -10.64 -2.04
CA VAL A 308 -12.19 -10.37 -1.70
C VAL A 308 -12.38 -10.41 -0.17
N PRO A 309 -12.13 -11.52 0.54
CA PRO A 309 -12.25 -11.53 1.99
C PRO A 309 -11.24 -10.58 2.68
N ALA A 310 -10.09 -10.30 2.07
CA ALA A 310 -9.13 -9.34 2.59
C ALA A 310 -9.71 -7.90 2.62
N ALA A 311 -10.46 -7.48 1.60
CA ALA A 311 -11.15 -6.20 1.59
C ALA A 311 -12.21 -6.10 2.71
N PHE A 312 -12.97 -7.18 2.97
CA PHE A 312 -13.89 -7.25 4.09
C PHE A 312 -13.16 -7.22 5.44
N ALA A 313 -12.05 -7.96 5.56
CA ALA A 313 -11.24 -7.97 6.78
C ALA A 313 -10.70 -6.56 7.09
N LEU A 314 -10.16 -5.84 6.11
CA LEU A 314 -9.72 -4.46 6.24
C LEU A 314 -10.84 -3.57 6.80
N TRP A 315 -12.04 -3.66 6.23
CA TRP A 315 -13.18 -2.83 6.62
C TRP A 315 -13.67 -3.13 8.04
N PHE A 316 -13.94 -4.41 8.33
CA PHE A 316 -14.48 -4.81 9.63
C PHE A 316 -13.46 -4.61 10.75
N TRP A 317 -12.17 -4.89 10.51
CA TRP A 317 -11.10 -4.71 11.48
C TRP A 317 -10.88 -3.25 11.82
N THR A 318 -10.85 -2.38 10.80
CA THR A 318 -10.74 -0.92 11.01
C THR A 318 -11.96 -0.38 11.77
N LYS A 319 -13.15 -0.89 11.50
CA LYS A 319 -14.37 -0.52 12.24
C LYS A 319 -14.28 -0.95 13.71
N ASP A 320 -13.75 -2.13 14.00
CA ASP A 320 -13.55 -2.61 15.37
C ASP A 320 -12.50 -1.75 16.11
N VAL A 321 -11.35 -1.50 15.48
CA VAL A 321 -10.32 -0.59 16.02
C VAL A 321 -10.87 0.81 16.29
N SER A 322 -11.71 1.34 15.41
CA SER A 322 -12.35 2.66 15.61
C SER A 322 -13.28 2.70 16.81
N LYS A 323 -13.95 1.58 17.13
CA LYS A 323 -14.89 1.48 18.26
C LYS A 323 -14.19 1.18 19.59
N ARG A 324 -13.22 0.28 19.59
CA ARG A 324 -12.60 -0.28 20.81
C ARG A 324 -11.23 0.30 21.12
N GLY A 325 -10.71 1.16 20.24
CA GLY A 325 -9.30 1.58 20.26
C GLY A 325 -8.36 0.51 19.74
N LEU A 326 -7.18 0.92 19.32
CA LEU A 326 -6.15 0.00 18.87
C LEU A 326 -5.55 -0.74 20.07
N LYS A 327 -5.59 -2.06 20.04
CA LYS A 327 -5.00 -2.95 21.04
C LYS A 327 -3.85 -3.76 20.43
N THR A 328 -2.94 -4.27 21.24
CA THR A 328 -1.80 -5.07 20.81
C THR A 328 -2.21 -6.24 19.90
N TRP A 329 -3.30 -6.93 20.25
CA TRP A 329 -3.78 -8.09 19.50
C TRP A 329 -4.31 -7.72 18.09
N HIS A 330 -4.72 -6.47 17.85
CA HIS A 330 -5.15 -6.03 16.52
C HIS A 330 -4.01 -6.06 15.48
N ILE A 331 -2.76 -6.10 15.94
CA ILE A 331 -1.58 -6.22 15.07
C ILE A 331 -0.88 -7.56 15.28
N ALA A 332 -0.60 -7.95 16.52
CA ALA A 332 0.11 -9.20 16.81
C ALA A 332 -0.70 -10.44 16.42
N GLY A 333 -2.02 -10.44 16.61
CA GLY A 333 -2.87 -11.58 16.25
C GLY A 333 -2.84 -11.88 14.73
N PRO A 334 -3.16 -10.91 13.87
CA PRO A 334 -3.03 -11.11 12.42
C PRO A 334 -1.62 -11.48 11.98
N ALA A 335 -0.57 -10.90 12.60
CA ALA A 335 0.82 -11.26 12.28
C ALA A 335 1.12 -12.74 12.56
N ILE A 336 0.64 -13.28 13.71
CA ILE A 336 0.77 -14.71 14.02
C ILE A 336 -0.01 -15.57 13.03
N VAL A 337 -1.25 -15.18 12.71
CA VAL A 337 -2.06 -15.88 11.72
C VAL A 337 -1.34 -15.95 10.37
N ALA A 338 -0.83 -14.82 9.86
CA ALA A 338 -0.09 -14.79 8.61
C ALA A 338 1.22 -15.62 8.68
N ALA A 339 1.95 -15.56 9.80
CA ALA A 339 3.17 -16.33 9.99
C ALA A 339 2.96 -17.84 9.87
N LEU A 340 1.82 -18.33 10.34
CA LEU A 340 1.48 -19.76 10.30
C LEU A 340 0.85 -20.15 8.94
N THR A 341 -0.04 -19.34 8.40
CA THR A 341 -0.80 -19.71 7.21
C THR A 341 0.02 -19.66 5.93
N ILE A 342 0.96 -18.73 5.79
CA ILE A 342 1.69 -18.59 4.53
C ILE A 342 2.57 -19.82 4.18
N PRO A 343 3.37 -20.40 5.07
CA PRO A 343 4.09 -21.63 4.76
C PRO A 343 3.15 -22.86 4.68
N LEU A 344 2.03 -22.86 5.43
CA LEU A 344 1.07 -23.95 5.40
C LEU A 344 0.32 -24.06 4.06
N ALA A 345 0.25 -22.97 3.30
CA ALA A 345 -0.41 -22.96 1.99
C ALA A 345 0.16 -24.02 1.03
N LEU A 346 1.47 -24.30 1.12
CA LEU A 346 2.13 -25.30 0.26
C LEU A 346 1.78 -26.76 0.61
N PHE A 347 1.27 -27.02 1.82
CA PHE A 347 0.89 -28.36 2.29
C PHE A 347 -0.62 -28.61 2.21
N ALA A 348 -1.36 -27.73 1.57
CA ALA A 348 -2.82 -27.76 1.59
C ALA A 348 -3.44 -28.94 0.81
N GLY A 349 -2.69 -29.65 -0.03
CA GLY A 349 -3.11 -30.87 -0.72
C GLY A 349 -4.14 -30.66 -1.85
N SER A 350 -4.62 -29.42 -2.08
CA SER A 350 -5.48 -29.09 -3.22
C SER A 350 -5.45 -27.59 -3.54
N PRO A 351 -5.71 -27.19 -4.83
CA PRO A 351 -5.76 -25.81 -5.23
C PRO A 351 -6.72 -24.95 -4.39
N ALA A 352 -7.93 -25.47 -4.15
CA ALA A 352 -8.96 -24.76 -3.38
C ALA A 352 -8.51 -24.47 -1.94
N LEU A 353 -7.89 -25.44 -1.29
CA LEU A 353 -7.42 -25.31 0.09
C LEU A 353 -6.20 -24.39 0.16
N THR A 354 -5.28 -24.47 -0.82
CA THR A 354 -4.16 -23.52 -0.95
C THR A 354 -4.67 -22.09 -1.03
N ILE A 355 -5.62 -21.82 -1.91
CA ILE A 355 -6.21 -20.48 -2.07
C ILE A 355 -6.95 -20.02 -0.81
N ALA A 356 -7.66 -20.92 -0.12
CA ALA A 356 -8.32 -20.60 1.14
C ALA A 356 -7.32 -20.19 2.24
N VAL A 357 -6.20 -20.92 2.36
CA VAL A 357 -5.13 -20.59 3.32
C VAL A 357 -4.45 -19.28 2.97
N ILE A 358 -4.17 -19.03 1.69
CA ILE A 358 -3.62 -17.74 1.22
C ILE A 358 -4.63 -16.60 1.48
N ALA A 359 -5.93 -16.84 1.35
CA ALA A 359 -6.95 -15.85 1.66
C ALA A 359 -6.90 -15.43 3.14
N ILE A 360 -6.69 -16.37 4.06
CA ILE A 360 -6.51 -16.07 5.49
C ILE A 360 -5.25 -15.20 5.70
N THR A 361 -4.17 -15.50 5.01
CA THR A 361 -2.94 -14.68 5.05
C THR A 361 -3.21 -13.26 4.55
N ALA A 362 -3.89 -13.12 3.40
CA ALA A 362 -4.25 -11.81 2.84
C ALA A 362 -5.16 -11.02 3.79
N MET A 363 -6.19 -11.66 4.38
CA MET A 363 -7.04 -11.05 5.41
C MET A 363 -6.21 -10.51 6.57
N ALA A 364 -5.25 -11.27 7.08
CA ALA A 364 -4.40 -10.89 8.19
C ALA A 364 -3.53 -9.66 7.84
N ILE A 365 -2.93 -9.62 6.66
CA ILE A 365 -2.11 -8.50 6.22
C ILE A 365 -2.96 -7.23 6.06
N PHE A 366 -4.07 -7.31 5.33
CA PHE A 366 -4.91 -6.15 5.03
C PHE A 366 -5.66 -5.61 6.25
N ALA A 367 -5.96 -6.43 7.26
CA ALA A 367 -6.53 -6.00 8.53
C ALA A 367 -5.62 -5.02 9.29
N VAL A 368 -4.29 -5.19 9.17
CA VAL A 368 -3.32 -4.39 9.94
C VAL A 368 -2.95 -3.08 9.25
N LEU A 369 -2.77 -3.08 7.93
CA LEU A 369 -2.13 -1.98 7.21
C LEU A 369 -2.70 -0.58 7.49
N PRO A 370 -4.03 -0.31 7.41
CA PRO A 370 -4.56 1.02 7.70
C PRO A 370 -4.47 1.37 9.19
N ASN A 371 -4.57 0.38 10.08
CA ASN A 371 -4.59 0.56 11.53
C ASN A 371 -3.20 0.78 12.11
N PHE A 372 -2.16 0.25 11.47
CA PHE A 372 -0.78 0.40 11.88
C PHE A 372 -0.36 1.88 12.00
N TRP A 373 -0.79 2.71 11.04
CA TRP A 373 -0.39 4.13 10.99
C TRP A 373 -0.95 4.97 12.15
N THR A 374 -1.84 4.43 12.94
CA THR A 374 -2.28 5.09 14.18
C THR A 374 -1.25 4.98 15.31
N LEU A 375 -0.31 4.00 15.25
CA LEU A 375 0.71 3.81 16.29
C LEU A 375 1.75 4.93 16.35
N PRO A 376 2.42 5.33 15.25
CA PRO A 376 3.40 6.41 15.29
C PRO A 376 2.83 7.72 15.85
N THR A 377 1.55 8.00 15.53
CA THR A 377 0.88 9.25 15.94
C THR A 377 0.55 9.30 17.42
N GLN A 378 0.62 8.18 18.15
CA GLN A 378 0.35 8.13 19.60
C GLN A 378 1.50 8.68 20.45
N PHE A 379 2.74 8.69 19.93
CA PHE A 379 3.91 9.13 20.70
C PHE A 379 4.84 10.07 19.93
N LEU A 380 4.64 10.27 18.64
CA LEU A 380 5.39 11.22 17.83
C LEU A 380 4.52 12.44 17.53
N THR A 381 5.07 13.63 17.77
CA THR A 381 4.40 14.89 17.49
C THR A 381 5.30 15.81 16.65
N GLY A 382 4.71 16.75 15.93
CA GLY A 382 5.43 17.76 15.15
C GLY A 382 6.43 17.19 14.14
N ALA A 383 7.64 17.77 14.09
CA ALA A 383 8.69 17.36 13.15
C ALA A 383 9.20 15.94 13.38
N ALA A 384 9.18 15.44 14.64
CA ALA A 384 9.56 14.07 14.97
C ALA A 384 8.55 13.06 14.40
N ALA A 385 7.26 13.40 14.36
CA ALA A 385 6.23 12.55 13.75
C ALA A 385 6.46 12.40 12.24
N ALA A 386 6.71 13.52 11.54
CA ALA A 386 6.98 13.49 10.10
C ALA A 386 8.23 12.66 9.78
N ALA A 387 9.32 12.85 10.53
CA ALA A 387 10.57 12.12 10.34
C ALA A 387 10.42 10.61 10.70
N GLY A 388 9.69 10.30 11.78
CA GLY A 388 9.45 8.92 12.20
C GLY A 388 8.57 8.16 11.20
N VAL A 389 7.51 8.78 10.72
CA VAL A 389 6.65 8.21 9.67
C VAL A 389 7.44 7.98 8.38
N ALA A 390 8.27 8.95 7.97
CA ALA A 390 9.12 8.80 6.80
C ALA A 390 10.11 7.64 6.95
N LEU A 391 10.79 7.51 8.10
CA LEU A 391 11.71 6.41 8.37
C LEU A 391 11.00 5.05 8.34
N ILE A 392 9.84 4.94 9.01
CA ILE A 392 9.04 3.71 9.01
C ILE A 392 8.63 3.33 7.58
N ASN A 393 8.17 4.29 6.79
CA ASN A 393 7.77 4.06 5.40
C ASN A 393 8.95 3.65 4.52
N THR A 394 10.11 4.30 4.67
CA THR A 394 11.33 3.96 3.93
C THR A 394 11.77 2.53 4.23
N VAL A 395 11.84 2.14 5.52
CA VAL A 395 12.20 0.77 5.91
C VAL A 395 11.16 -0.25 5.40
N GLY A 396 9.86 0.08 5.45
CA GLY A 396 8.82 -0.73 4.86
C GLY A 396 8.97 -0.90 3.34
N ASN A 397 9.29 0.18 2.63
CA ASN A 397 9.52 0.10 1.18
C ASN A 397 10.79 -0.70 0.81
N LEU A 398 11.81 -0.78 1.70
CA LEU A 398 12.92 -1.72 1.52
C LEU A 398 12.46 -3.19 1.54
N ALA A 399 11.39 -3.51 2.29
CA ALA A 399 10.76 -4.83 2.18
C ALA A 399 10.17 -5.07 0.79
N GLY A 400 9.68 -4.02 0.13
CA GLY A 400 9.21 -4.10 -1.26
C GLY A 400 10.31 -4.51 -2.25
N PHE A 401 11.57 -4.10 -2.00
CA PHE A 401 12.73 -4.63 -2.73
C PHE A 401 13.09 -6.04 -2.25
N GLY A 402 13.21 -6.23 -0.94
CA GLY A 402 13.70 -7.48 -0.36
C GLY A 402 12.77 -8.66 -0.61
N ALA A 403 11.45 -8.49 -0.52
CA ALA A 403 10.51 -9.59 -0.65
C ALA A 403 10.59 -10.29 -2.01
N PRO A 404 10.43 -9.61 -3.16
CA PRO A 404 10.49 -10.29 -4.44
C PRO A 404 11.91 -10.78 -4.77
N TYR A 405 12.95 -10.00 -4.49
CA TYR A 405 14.31 -10.39 -4.80
C TYR A 405 14.78 -11.61 -3.99
N ILE A 406 14.58 -11.61 -2.68
CA ILE A 406 14.96 -12.74 -1.81
C ILE A 406 14.11 -13.98 -2.15
N THR A 407 12.81 -13.80 -2.39
CA THR A 407 11.93 -14.90 -2.82
C THR A 407 12.46 -15.56 -4.10
N GLY A 408 12.79 -14.77 -5.13
CA GLY A 408 13.33 -15.30 -6.37
C GLY A 408 14.69 -15.97 -6.19
N ALA A 409 15.63 -15.30 -5.51
CA ALA A 409 16.98 -15.81 -5.28
C ALA A 409 17.00 -17.13 -4.47
N VAL A 410 16.15 -17.22 -3.44
CA VAL A 410 16.04 -18.43 -2.61
C VAL A 410 15.31 -19.54 -3.38
N ALA A 411 14.29 -19.23 -4.17
CA ALA A 411 13.59 -20.20 -4.99
C ALA A 411 14.52 -20.85 -6.02
N ASP A 412 15.32 -20.06 -6.74
CA ASP A 412 16.33 -20.55 -7.68
C ASP A 412 17.43 -21.35 -6.96
N ALA A 413 17.93 -20.86 -5.82
CA ALA A 413 19.00 -21.54 -5.07
C ALA A 413 18.55 -22.87 -4.42
N THR A 414 17.25 -23.07 -4.25
CA THR A 414 16.66 -24.31 -3.72
C THR A 414 15.92 -25.11 -4.78
N ALA A 415 16.20 -24.87 -6.07
CA ALA A 415 15.61 -25.62 -7.17
C ALA A 415 15.86 -27.13 -7.00
N ASP A 416 14.88 -27.94 -7.44
CA ASP A 416 14.99 -29.40 -7.41
C ASP A 416 15.98 -29.92 -8.46
N ALA A 417 16.12 -31.25 -8.54
CA ALA A 417 17.05 -31.90 -9.46
C ALA A 417 16.71 -31.62 -10.95
N ASP A 418 15.47 -31.29 -11.25
CA ASP A 418 14.97 -30.97 -12.59
C ASP A 418 15.08 -29.48 -12.91
N GLY A 419 15.56 -28.68 -11.93
CA GLY A 419 15.75 -27.23 -12.08
C GLY A 419 14.50 -26.39 -11.74
N ASN A 420 13.45 -26.99 -11.18
CA ASN A 420 12.23 -26.27 -10.84
C ASN A 420 12.40 -25.47 -9.53
N PRO A 421 12.08 -24.15 -9.51
CA PRO A 421 12.21 -23.31 -8.33
C PRO A 421 11.34 -23.77 -7.18
N GLN A 422 11.88 -23.80 -5.96
CA GLN A 422 11.15 -24.24 -4.76
C GLN A 422 10.72 -23.06 -3.89
N TYR A 423 9.45 -23.03 -3.48
CA TYR A 423 8.86 -21.88 -2.76
C TYR A 423 8.69 -22.10 -1.25
N PHE A 424 9.03 -23.27 -0.71
CA PHE A 424 8.87 -23.55 0.72
C PHE A 424 9.72 -22.61 1.59
N LEU A 425 11.03 -22.53 1.31
CA LEU A 425 11.93 -21.67 2.09
C LEU A 425 11.61 -20.18 1.93
N PRO A 426 11.33 -19.64 0.72
CA PRO A 426 10.82 -18.30 0.56
C PRO A 426 9.59 -17.99 1.43
N MET A 427 8.60 -18.88 1.47
CA MET A 427 7.40 -18.68 2.28
C MET A 427 7.70 -18.77 3.78
N ALA A 428 8.61 -19.65 4.20
CA ALA A 428 9.06 -19.71 5.58
C ALA A 428 9.74 -18.40 6.03
N ILE A 429 10.51 -17.74 5.14
CA ILE A 429 11.10 -16.43 5.39
C ILE A 429 10.01 -15.37 5.61
N VAL A 430 8.95 -15.37 4.81
CA VAL A 430 7.80 -14.47 5.05
C VAL A 430 7.18 -14.74 6.42
N GLY A 431 6.95 -16.01 6.75
CA GLY A 431 6.45 -16.43 8.07
C GLY A 431 7.34 -15.93 9.22
N PHE A 432 8.66 -16.00 9.05
CA PHE A 432 9.63 -15.47 10.01
C PHE A 432 9.48 -13.96 10.23
N PHE A 433 9.38 -13.16 9.17
CA PHE A 433 9.18 -11.72 9.29
C PHE A 433 7.83 -11.36 9.91
N MET A 434 6.77 -12.10 9.58
CA MET A 434 5.46 -11.92 10.20
C MET A 434 5.50 -12.26 11.71
N LEU A 435 6.14 -13.35 12.09
CA LEU A 435 6.31 -13.73 13.50
C LEU A 435 7.14 -12.69 14.24
N THR A 436 8.22 -12.20 13.62
CA THR A 436 9.04 -11.11 14.17
C THR A 436 8.19 -9.87 14.42
N SER A 437 7.31 -9.49 13.50
CA SER A 437 6.37 -8.36 13.68
C SER A 437 5.45 -8.58 14.88
N ALA A 438 4.93 -9.79 15.07
CA ALA A 438 4.09 -10.11 16.22
C ALA A 438 4.86 -9.99 17.55
N VAL A 439 6.06 -10.56 17.61
CA VAL A 439 6.94 -10.51 18.81
C VAL A 439 7.29 -9.05 19.12
N LEU A 440 7.74 -8.29 18.14
CA LEU A 440 8.10 -6.88 18.32
C LEU A 440 6.91 -6.05 18.81
N MET A 441 5.69 -6.31 18.29
CA MET A 441 4.50 -5.62 18.77
C MET A 441 4.17 -5.92 20.23
N VAL A 442 4.32 -7.18 20.66
CA VAL A 442 4.13 -7.58 22.07
C VAL A 442 5.19 -6.95 22.97
N LEU A 443 6.46 -6.94 22.53
CA LEU A 443 7.56 -6.32 23.28
C LEU A 443 7.37 -4.81 23.42
N LEU A 444 6.94 -4.14 22.34
CA LEU A 444 6.63 -2.71 22.35
C LEU A 444 5.51 -2.39 23.36
N ALA A 445 4.46 -3.17 23.37
CA ALA A 445 3.35 -3.01 24.31
C ALA A 445 3.79 -3.23 25.79
N ARG A 446 4.66 -4.21 26.04
CA ARG A 446 5.23 -4.45 27.38
C ARG A 446 6.15 -3.32 27.84
N ALA A 447 6.99 -2.80 26.93
CA ALA A 447 7.87 -1.67 27.22
C ALA A 447 7.10 -0.38 27.53
N GLY A 448 5.99 -0.15 26.83
CA GLY A 448 5.09 0.99 27.08
C GLY A 448 4.47 1.00 28.47
N LYS A 449 4.30 -0.16 29.12
CA LYS A 449 3.79 -0.28 30.49
C LYS A 449 4.85 0.04 31.57
N LYS A 450 6.15 -0.09 31.26
CA LYS A 450 7.24 0.10 32.22
C LYS A 450 7.81 1.51 32.26
N ASN A 451 7.58 2.32 31.26
CA ASN A 451 8.17 3.64 31.14
C ASN A 451 7.16 4.74 31.47
N VAL A 452 7.40 5.46 32.57
CA VAL A 452 6.84 6.76 32.87
C VAL A 452 7.19 7.73 31.72
N PRO A 453 6.31 8.68 31.35
CA PRO A 453 6.53 9.57 30.22
C PRO A 453 7.86 10.30 30.33
N ILE A 454 8.62 10.32 29.26
CA ILE A 454 9.66 11.31 29.08
C ILE A 454 8.88 12.63 28.81
N ASP A 455 8.97 13.57 29.77
CA ASP A 455 8.37 14.91 29.74
C ASP A 455 6.86 15.05 30.01
N GLY A 456 6.36 14.54 31.13
CA GLY A 456 5.15 15.09 31.80
C GLY A 456 3.80 14.95 31.08
N GLU A 457 3.68 14.16 30.02
CA GLU A 457 2.41 13.90 29.34
C GLU A 457 1.80 12.52 29.74
N PRO A 458 0.47 12.41 29.83
CA PRO A 458 -0.17 11.18 30.25
C PRO A 458 0.11 10.04 29.28
N VAL A 459 0.54 8.91 29.82
CA VAL A 459 0.67 7.64 29.09
C VAL A 459 -0.68 7.27 28.49
N VAL A 460 -0.80 7.27 27.18
CA VAL A 460 -1.91 6.60 26.52
C VAL A 460 -1.69 5.11 26.64
N THR A 461 -2.35 4.51 27.59
CA THR A 461 -2.30 3.09 27.87
C THR A 461 -2.92 2.33 26.71
N ILE A 462 -2.16 1.53 25.99
CA ILE A 462 -2.73 0.53 25.06
C ILE A 462 -3.50 -0.46 25.93
N ALA A 463 -4.84 -0.41 25.89
CA ALA A 463 -5.68 -1.33 26.63
C ALA A 463 -5.52 -2.75 26.07
N HIS A 464 -5.50 -3.74 26.99
CA HIS A 464 -5.41 -5.18 26.69
C HIS A 464 -6.67 -5.73 26.09
#